data_d4fea05241809d43ebd86180c1f64a28
#
_entry.id   d4fea05241809d43ebd86180c1f64a28
#
_cell.length_a   1.000
_cell.length_b   1.000
_cell.length_c   1.000
_cell.angle_alpha   90.00
_cell.angle_beta   90.00
_cell.angle_gamma   90.00
#
_symmetry.space_group_name_H-M   'P 1'
#
loop_
_entity.id
_entity.type
_entity.pdbx_description
1 polymer ?
#
loop_
_entity_poly.entity_id
_entity_poly.type
_entity_poly.pdbx_seq_one_letter_code
_entity_poly.pdbx_strand_id
1 'polypeptide(L)'
;EVMISSATSEATIYYTTDGSTPDAGSSVYSDALMITETTTIKAIAIAEGFNDSDVAEATYTIVSDVLAFSVLFNVSDGTNDIDLTVGIDPDGMVDFVDGLDQLAPPAPPDGAFDARIKVGGVSYFKKFLDNSITEKTFNFEYTEASGNGPITFTWDNSGLSDLGTFTVQDTFGGTIYSQDLTGFDGTFVPSNASPLLADGFVLKILPNEAEPAPVADAPDFDPAGGTFTDEVTV
;
A
#
# COMPACT_ATOMS: atom_id res chain seq x y z
N GLU A 1 -12.98 7.89 -13.42
CA GLU A 1 -13.67 8.99 -14.13
C GLU A 1 -15.18 8.79 -14.07
N VAL A 2 -15.92 9.88 -13.85
CA VAL A 2 -17.39 9.87 -13.78
C VAL A 2 -17.94 10.67 -14.95
N MET A 3 -18.85 10.06 -15.70
CA MET A 3 -19.57 10.73 -16.79
C MET A 3 -21.02 11.03 -16.34
N ILE A 4 -21.50 12.23 -16.64
CA ILE A 4 -22.87 12.66 -16.36
C ILE A 4 -23.55 12.98 -17.68
N SER A 5 -24.76 12.47 -17.89
CA SER A 5 -25.52 12.72 -19.13
C SER A 5 -26.97 13.07 -18.82
N SER A 6 -27.63 13.70 -19.80
CA SER A 6 -29.08 13.98 -19.78
C SER A 6 -29.68 13.54 -21.10
N ALA A 7 -30.88 12.93 -21.05
CA ALA A 7 -31.62 12.58 -22.27
C ALA A 7 -32.28 13.78 -22.93
N THR A 8 -32.44 14.91 -22.22
CA THR A 8 -32.97 16.13 -22.80
C THR A 8 -31.92 16.75 -23.70
N SER A 9 -32.20 16.84 -25.00
CA SER A 9 -31.30 17.49 -25.95
C SER A 9 -31.09 18.95 -25.58
N GLU A 10 -29.83 19.42 -25.70
CA GLU A 10 -29.42 20.80 -25.41
C GLU A 10 -29.56 21.21 -23.93
N ALA A 11 -29.79 20.26 -23.00
CA ALA A 11 -29.73 20.55 -21.58
C ALA A 11 -28.30 20.87 -21.14
N THR A 12 -28.16 21.91 -20.34
CA THR A 12 -26.91 22.18 -19.64
C THR A 12 -26.96 21.48 -18.28
N ILE A 13 -25.96 20.65 -17.98
CA ILE A 13 -25.83 19.97 -16.70
C ILE A 13 -24.96 20.81 -15.79
N TYR A 14 -25.47 21.12 -14.60
CA TYR A 14 -24.74 21.77 -13.52
C TYR A 14 -24.51 20.78 -12.40
N TYR A 15 -23.33 20.83 -11.77
CA TYR A 15 -22.98 19.87 -10.73
C TYR A 15 -22.22 20.52 -9.57
N THR A 16 -22.22 19.81 -8.43
CA THR A 16 -21.42 20.10 -7.23
C THR A 16 -20.72 18.83 -6.75
N THR A 17 -19.59 18.99 -6.06
CA THR A 17 -18.80 17.88 -5.46
C THR A 17 -18.66 18.03 -3.94
N ASP A 18 -19.23 19.08 -3.36
CA ASP A 18 -19.18 19.41 -1.94
C ASP A 18 -20.47 19.06 -1.18
N GLY A 19 -21.42 18.37 -1.87
CA GLY A 19 -22.72 18.00 -1.31
C GLY A 19 -23.78 19.10 -1.31
N SER A 20 -23.44 20.32 -1.75
CA SER A 20 -24.43 21.40 -1.93
C SER A 20 -25.41 21.08 -3.06
N THR A 21 -26.59 21.66 -3.03
CA THR A 21 -27.59 21.53 -4.10
C THR A 21 -27.16 22.35 -5.32
N PRO A 22 -26.96 21.72 -6.50
CA PRO A 22 -26.59 22.45 -7.71
C PRO A 22 -27.73 23.36 -8.21
N ASP A 23 -27.32 24.45 -8.83
CA ASP A 23 -28.21 25.40 -9.51
C ASP A 23 -27.53 25.98 -10.76
N ALA A 24 -28.16 26.89 -11.49
CA ALA A 24 -27.60 27.53 -12.68
C ALA A 24 -26.32 28.35 -12.42
N GLY A 25 -25.92 28.56 -11.19
CA GLY A 25 -24.66 29.20 -10.78
C GLY A 25 -23.53 28.19 -10.45
N SER A 26 -23.87 26.91 -10.43
CA SER A 26 -22.90 25.82 -10.15
C SER A 26 -22.00 25.53 -11.35
N SER A 27 -21.02 24.63 -11.17
CA SER A 27 -20.12 24.22 -12.26
C SER A 27 -20.87 23.55 -13.40
N VAL A 28 -20.54 23.95 -14.64
CA VAL A 28 -21.11 23.31 -15.84
C VAL A 28 -20.32 22.04 -16.16
N TYR A 29 -21.01 20.94 -16.35
CA TYR A 29 -20.41 19.69 -16.79
C TYR A 29 -20.08 19.74 -18.29
N SER A 30 -18.82 19.56 -18.66
CA SER A 30 -18.33 19.52 -20.05
C SER A 30 -17.54 18.27 -20.38
N ASP A 31 -16.83 17.71 -19.39
CA ASP A 31 -15.92 16.59 -19.55
C ASP A 31 -16.02 15.63 -18.34
N ALA A 32 -15.58 14.40 -18.51
CA ALA A 32 -15.56 13.40 -17.44
C ALA A 32 -14.83 13.92 -16.19
N LEU A 33 -15.42 13.72 -15.02
CA LEU A 33 -14.87 14.15 -13.73
C LEU A 33 -13.89 13.10 -13.21
N MET A 34 -12.66 13.50 -12.95
CA MET A 34 -11.67 12.68 -12.25
C MET A 34 -11.94 12.78 -10.76
N ILE A 35 -12.28 11.66 -10.13
CA ILE A 35 -12.51 11.55 -8.69
C ILE A 35 -11.33 10.81 -8.07
N THR A 36 -10.62 11.48 -7.15
CA THR A 36 -9.42 10.96 -6.48
C THR A 36 -9.61 10.72 -4.97
N GLU A 37 -10.75 11.15 -4.44
CA GLU A 37 -11.16 10.96 -3.04
C GLU A 37 -12.65 10.68 -2.97
N THR A 38 -13.12 10.09 -1.86
CA THR A 38 -14.54 9.82 -1.66
C THR A 38 -15.35 11.13 -1.83
N THR A 39 -16.21 11.15 -2.86
CA THR A 39 -16.90 12.37 -3.29
C THR A 39 -18.37 12.09 -3.55
N THR A 40 -19.25 12.94 -3.03
CA THR A 40 -20.67 12.94 -3.40
C THR A 40 -20.90 13.98 -4.49
N ILE A 41 -21.33 13.52 -5.66
CA ILE A 41 -21.68 14.37 -6.79
C ILE A 41 -23.19 14.57 -6.77
N LYS A 42 -23.64 15.81 -6.92
CA LYS A 42 -25.02 16.17 -7.19
C LYS A 42 -25.09 16.90 -8.52
N ALA A 43 -26.10 16.60 -9.33
CA ALA A 43 -26.28 17.21 -10.64
C ALA A 43 -27.74 17.57 -10.92
N ILE A 44 -27.94 18.62 -11.72
CA ILE A 44 -29.23 19.08 -12.22
C ILE A 44 -29.10 19.43 -13.70
N ALA A 45 -30.09 19.06 -14.51
CA ALA A 45 -30.17 19.43 -15.90
C ALA A 45 -31.15 20.58 -16.10
N ILE A 46 -30.73 21.63 -16.82
CA ILE A 46 -31.53 22.82 -17.13
C ILE A 46 -31.57 23.01 -18.64
N ALA A 47 -32.77 23.13 -19.22
CA ALA A 47 -32.97 23.37 -20.65
C ALA A 47 -34.04 24.42 -20.90
N GLU A 48 -33.85 25.24 -21.95
CA GLU A 48 -34.83 26.29 -22.32
C GLU A 48 -36.16 25.63 -22.72
N GLY A 49 -37.25 26.13 -22.13
CA GLY A 49 -38.61 25.64 -22.39
C GLY A 49 -39.02 24.40 -21.58
N PHE A 50 -38.18 23.92 -20.69
CA PHE A 50 -38.47 22.83 -19.76
C PHE A 50 -38.38 23.34 -18.31
N ASN A 51 -39.00 22.56 -17.41
CA ASN A 51 -38.68 22.73 -15.99
C ASN A 51 -37.31 22.13 -15.69
N ASP A 52 -36.63 22.65 -14.66
CA ASP A 52 -35.38 22.06 -14.17
C ASP A 52 -35.66 20.61 -13.75
N SER A 53 -34.67 19.71 -13.94
CA SER A 53 -34.80 18.33 -13.47
C SER A 53 -34.76 18.24 -11.94
N ASP A 54 -35.17 17.11 -11.38
CA ASP A 54 -34.80 16.80 -10.01
C ASP A 54 -33.27 16.70 -9.87
N VAL A 55 -32.76 16.87 -8.65
CA VAL A 55 -31.33 16.74 -8.36
C VAL A 55 -30.98 15.25 -8.26
N ALA A 56 -30.12 14.80 -9.15
CA ALA A 56 -29.52 13.49 -9.07
C ALA A 56 -28.33 13.53 -8.09
N GLU A 57 -28.13 12.46 -7.32
CA GLU A 57 -27.06 12.32 -6.33
C GLU A 57 -26.40 10.95 -6.43
N ALA A 58 -25.08 10.92 -6.46
CA ALA A 58 -24.28 9.71 -6.38
C ALA A 58 -23.05 9.91 -5.51
N THR A 59 -22.77 8.97 -4.61
CA THR A 59 -21.55 8.97 -3.81
C THR A 59 -20.57 7.94 -4.37
N TYR A 60 -19.39 8.41 -4.76
CA TYR A 60 -18.28 7.58 -5.21
C TYR A 60 -17.31 7.43 -4.05
N THR A 61 -17.23 6.21 -3.51
CA THR A 61 -16.29 5.89 -2.45
C THR A 61 -15.00 5.44 -3.09
N ILE A 62 -13.94 6.24 -2.95
CA ILE A 62 -12.60 5.80 -3.29
C ILE A 62 -12.10 5.01 -2.08
N VAL A 63 -12.09 3.71 -2.21
CA VAL A 63 -11.34 2.85 -1.29
C VAL A 63 -9.91 2.90 -1.79
N SER A 64 -9.06 3.62 -1.09
CA SER A 64 -7.62 3.44 -1.27
C SER A 64 -7.35 1.99 -0.88
N ASP A 65 -6.96 1.16 -1.82
CA ASP A 65 -6.46 -0.18 -1.53
C ASP A 65 -5.14 0.03 -0.81
N VAL A 66 -5.22 -0.01 0.50
CA VAL A 66 -4.13 0.37 1.38
C VAL A 66 -3.16 -0.79 1.36
N LEU A 67 -2.04 -0.62 0.65
CA LEU A 67 -0.99 -1.62 0.67
C LEU A 67 -0.51 -1.81 2.11
N ALA A 68 -0.87 -2.94 2.69
CA ALA A 68 -0.40 -3.37 3.99
C ALA A 68 -0.04 -4.85 3.92
N PHE A 69 1.18 -5.18 4.29
CA PHE A 69 1.64 -6.56 4.38
C PHE A 69 2.78 -6.72 5.38
N SER A 70 3.06 -7.95 5.77
CA SER A 70 4.22 -8.27 6.58
C SER A 70 4.88 -9.56 6.12
N VAL A 71 6.20 -9.63 6.30
CA VAL A 71 7.02 -10.83 6.11
C VAL A 71 7.63 -11.21 7.45
N LEU A 72 7.34 -12.43 7.88
CA LEU A 72 7.92 -13.04 9.08
C LEU A 72 9.16 -13.82 8.67
N PHE A 73 10.31 -13.51 9.26
CA PHE A 73 11.54 -14.26 9.17
C PHE A 73 11.78 -15.00 10.48
N ASN A 74 11.82 -16.31 10.44
CA ASN A 74 12.41 -17.07 11.55
C ASN A 74 13.93 -17.11 11.35
N VAL A 75 14.68 -16.63 12.33
CA VAL A 75 16.15 -16.55 12.30
C VAL A 75 16.71 -17.54 13.31
N SER A 76 17.52 -18.47 12.86
CA SER A 76 18.04 -19.53 13.72
C SER A 76 19.55 -19.77 13.54
N ASP A 77 20.25 -20.16 14.60
CA ASP A 77 21.62 -20.66 14.59
C ASP A 77 21.70 -22.21 14.70
N GLY A 78 20.55 -22.88 14.49
CA GLY A 78 20.39 -24.32 14.61
C GLY A 78 20.05 -24.81 16.00
N THR A 79 20.13 -23.96 17.02
CA THR A 79 19.79 -24.27 18.43
C THR A 79 18.81 -23.26 19.01
N ASN A 80 19.02 -22.00 18.70
CA ASN A 80 18.18 -20.88 19.13
C ASN A 80 17.46 -20.29 17.92
N ASP A 81 16.35 -19.65 18.15
CA ASP A 81 15.60 -18.94 17.12
C ASP A 81 14.94 -17.65 17.64
N ILE A 82 14.75 -16.70 16.76
CA ILE A 82 14.03 -15.42 16.98
C ILE A 82 13.20 -15.15 15.73
N ASP A 83 11.95 -14.74 15.94
CA ASP A 83 11.08 -14.25 14.91
C ASP A 83 11.29 -12.73 14.70
N LEU A 84 11.57 -12.33 13.46
CA LEU A 84 11.66 -10.95 13.04
C LEU A 84 10.58 -10.66 12.01
N THR A 85 9.82 -9.59 12.20
CA THR A 85 8.79 -9.18 11.25
C THR A 85 9.12 -7.82 10.65
N VAL A 86 9.13 -7.72 9.34
CA VAL A 86 9.13 -6.45 8.61
C VAL A 86 7.81 -6.28 7.88
N GLY A 87 7.37 -5.06 7.70
CA GLY A 87 6.11 -4.81 7.00
C GLY A 87 5.96 -3.39 6.52
N ILE A 88 4.91 -3.23 5.73
CA ILE A 88 4.41 -1.98 5.20
C ILE A 88 3.01 -1.80 5.75
N ASP A 89 2.72 -0.63 6.28
CA ASP A 89 1.42 -0.30 6.85
C ASP A 89 1.15 1.21 6.70
N PRO A 90 -0.09 1.65 6.47
CA PRO A 90 -0.41 3.09 6.39
C PRO A 90 0.03 3.90 7.60
N ASP A 91 -0.06 3.28 8.78
CA ASP A 91 0.34 3.91 10.05
C ASP A 91 1.82 3.68 10.38
N GLY A 92 2.53 2.93 9.52
CA GLY A 92 3.96 2.66 9.68
C GLY A 92 4.80 3.91 9.48
N MET A 93 5.88 4.05 10.25
CA MET A 93 6.84 5.17 10.13
C MET A 93 8.24 4.76 10.58
N VAL A 94 9.23 5.65 10.40
CA VAL A 94 10.60 5.38 10.85
C VAL A 94 10.68 5.30 12.37
N ASP A 95 9.96 6.19 13.07
CA ASP A 95 9.87 6.18 14.52
C ASP A 95 9.01 5.00 15.02
N PHE A 96 9.09 4.71 16.31
CA PHE A 96 8.31 3.65 16.94
C PHE A 96 6.81 3.97 16.95
N VAL A 97 6.00 2.99 16.53
CA VAL A 97 4.54 3.05 16.55
C VAL A 97 3.98 2.02 17.52
N ASP A 98 3.31 2.49 18.58
CA ASP A 98 2.70 1.64 19.59
C ASP A 98 1.58 0.77 18.97
N GLY A 99 1.55 -0.50 19.36
CA GLY A 99 0.60 -1.48 18.83
C GLY A 99 0.98 -2.07 17.47
N LEU A 100 1.83 -1.41 16.68
CA LEU A 100 2.30 -1.90 15.38
C LEU A 100 3.71 -2.50 15.48
N ASP A 101 4.63 -1.77 16.08
CA ASP A 101 6.03 -2.15 16.22
C ASP A 101 6.33 -2.90 17.54
N GLN A 102 7.44 -3.63 17.58
CA GLN A 102 7.96 -4.26 18.78
C GLN A 102 9.46 -3.99 18.90
N LEU A 103 9.85 -3.30 19.95
CA LEU A 103 11.26 -3.05 20.28
C LEU A 103 11.98 -4.35 20.63
N ALA A 104 13.22 -4.48 20.17
CA ALA A 104 14.12 -5.51 20.67
C ALA A 104 14.69 -5.09 22.04
N PRO A 105 14.93 -6.04 22.97
CA PRO A 105 15.64 -5.76 24.21
C PRO A 105 17.08 -5.34 23.93
N PRO A 106 17.83 -4.85 24.94
CA PRO A 106 19.26 -4.61 24.81
C PRO A 106 19.99 -5.86 24.25
N ALA A 107 21.03 -5.62 23.44
CA ALA A 107 21.81 -6.73 22.87
C ALA A 107 22.37 -7.63 24.00
N PRO A 108 22.33 -8.97 23.81
CA PRO A 108 22.92 -9.89 24.76
C PRO A 108 24.45 -9.75 24.79
N PRO A 109 25.14 -10.37 25.78
CA PRO A 109 26.60 -10.42 25.80
C PRO A 109 27.18 -11.08 24.55
N ASP A 110 28.44 -10.72 24.22
CA ASP A 110 29.18 -11.31 23.09
C ASP A 110 29.18 -12.84 23.14
N GLY A 111 28.97 -13.47 21.98
CA GLY A 111 28.92 -14.93 21.84
C GLY A 111 27.58 -15.57 22.20
N ALA A 112 26.56 -14.80 22.52
CA ALA A 112 25.19 -15.25 22.59
C ALA A 112 24.47 -15.02 21.24
N PHE A 113 23.47 -15.87 20.96
CA PHE A 113 22.61 -15.70 19.79
C PHE A 113 21.81 -14.42 19.89
N ASP A 114 21.77 -13.67 18.79
CA ASP A 114 20.96 -12.47 18.66
C ASP A 114 20.56 -12.27 17.19
N ALA A 115 19.37 -11.72 16.96
CA ALA A 115 18.94 -11.24 15.68
C ALA A 115 17.95 -10.07 15.87
N ARG A 116 18.10 -9.02 15.09
CA ARG A 116 17.28 -7.80 15.18
C ARG A 116 17.21 -7.02 13.89
N ILE A 117 16.18 -6.22 13.77
CA ILE A 117 15.99 -5.24 12.70
C ILE A 117 16.42 -3.88 13.25
N LYS A 118 17.17 -3.09 12.48
CA LYS A 118 17.48 -1.69 12.79
C LYS A 118 16.87 -0.74 11.78
N VAL A 119 16.14 0.25 12.30
CA VAL A 119 15.57 1.38 11.53
C VAL A 119 15.76 2.65 12.36
N GLY A 120 16.25 3.72 11.76
CA GLY A 120 16.49 5.00 12.47
C GLY A 120 17.43 4.90 13.67
N GLY A 121 18.30 3.89 13.72
CA GLY A 121 19.23 3.66 14.85
C GLY A 121 18.60 2.88 16.04
N VAL A 122 17.33 2.53 15.95
CA VAL A 122 16.60 1.76 16.98
C VAL A 122 16.48 0.30 16.55
N SER A 123 16.54 -0.62 17.52
CA SER A 123 16.44 -2.07 17.30
C SER A 123 15.03 -2.59 17.58
N TYR A 124 14.54 -3.46 16.69
CA TYR A 124 13.20 -4.01 16.71
C TYR A 124 13.21 -5.53 16.49
N PHE A 125 12.21 -6.21 17.02
CA PHE A 125 11.81 -7.55 16.59
C PHE A 125 10.69 -7.49 15.54
N LYS A 126 9.88 -6.43 15.58
CA LYS A 126 8.82 -6.18 14.60
C LYS A 126 8.85 -4.72 14.20
N LYS A 127 8.89 -4.42 12.89
CA LYS A 127 8.95 -3.06 12.38
C LYS A 127 8.13 -2.89 11.12
N PHE A 128 7.28 -1.85 11.10
CA PHE A 128 6.51 -1.42 9.93
C PHE A 128 6.95 -0.03 9.49
N LEU A 129 7.03 0.16 8.18
CA LEU A 129 7.24 1.45 7.54
C LEU A 129 5.99 1.86 6.75
N ASP A 130 5.89 3.13 6.41
CA ASP A 130 4.75 3.67 5.66
C ASP A 130 4.52 2.95 4.32
N ASN A 131 3.30 3.02 3.82
CA ASN A 131 2.86 2.35 2.61
C ASN A 131 3.09 3.16 1.32
N SER A 132 3.90 4.21 1.33
CA SER A 132 4.28 4.89 0.09
C SER A 132 5.04 3.94 -0.84
N ILE A 133 4.90 4.13 -2.15
CA ILE A 133 5.57 3.32 -3.20
C ILE A 133 7.06 3.66 -3.36
N THR A 134 7.71 4.13 -2.31
CA THR A 134 9.14 4.37 -2.26
C THR A 134 9.87 3.20 -1.62
N GLU A 135 11.13 2.99 -1.98
CA GLU A 135 11.96 1.94 -1.41
C GLU A 135 12.09 2.08 0.12
N LYS A 136 11.79 1.01 0.84
CA LYS A 136 11.94 0.89 2.29
C LYS A 136 13.20 0.10 2.62
N THR A 137 13.87 0.49 3.70
CA THR A 137 15.15 -0.11 4.09
C THR A 137 15.09 -0.61 5.53
N PHE A 138 15.38 -1.90 5.70
CA PHE A 138 15.50 -2.59 6.98
C PHE A 138 16.91 -3.16 7.10
N ASN A 139 17.65 -2.80 8.15
CA ASN A 139 18.97 -3.35 8.41
C ASN A 139 18.81 -4.55 9.35
N PHE A 140 19.28 -5.71 8.95
CA PHE A 140 19.32 -6.91 9.78
C PHE A 140 20.70 -7.04 10.38
N GLU A 141 20.78 -7.17 11.69
CA GLU A 141 21.98 -7.49 12.44
C GLU A 141 21.75 -8.79 13.19
N TYR A 142 22.76 -9.65 13.24
CA TYR A 142 22.66 -10.94 13.92
C TYR A 142 24.04 -11.46 14.35
N THR A 143 24.01 -12.34 15.34
CA THR A 143 25.19 -13.03 15.87
C THR A 143 24.82 -14.46 16.20
N GLU A 144 25.62 -15.41 15.73
CA GLU A 144 25.49 -16.81 16.13
C GLU A 144 26.04 -17.05 17.54
N ALA A 145 25.42 -17.96 18.30
CA ALA A 145 26.02 -18.37 19.56
C ALA A 145 27.28 -19.19 19.32
N SER A 146 28.27 -19.02 20.20
CA SER A 146 29.54 -19.71 20.10
C SER A 146 29.38 -21.24 20.05
N GLY A 147 29.78 -21.84 18.93
CA GLY A 147 29.75 -23.30 18.73
C GLY A 147 28.47 -23.83 18.07
N ASN A 148 27.55 -22.96 17.69
CA ASN A 148 26.34 -23.30 16.93
C ASN A 148 26.63 -23.28 15.41
N GLY A 149 25.57 -23.54 14.63
CA GLY A 149 25.64 -23.50 13.17
C GLY A 149 25.49 -22.08 12.60
N PRO A 150 25.62 -21.92 11.29
CA PRO A 150 25.47 -20.63 10.66
C PRO A 150 24.04 -20.11 10.81
N ILE A 151 23.92 -18.80 10.88
CA ILE A 151 22.61 -18.12 10.89
C ILE A 151 21.84 -18.43 9.62
N THR A 152 20.61 -18.90 9.81
CA THR A 152 19.67 -19.24 8.73
C THR A 152 18.39 -18.41 8.91
N PHE A 153 17.98 -17.76 7.83
CA PHE A 153 16.70 -17.08 7.72
C PHE A 153 15.72 -17.94 6.95
N THR A 154 14.51 -18.12 7.46
CA THR A 154 13.44 -18.81 6.73
C THR A 154 12.18 -17.95 6.73
N TRP A 155 11.42 -17.99 5.63
CA TRP A 155 10.17 -17.24 5.45
C TRP A 155 9.24 -17.97 4.49
N ASP A 156 7.96 -17.58 4.48
CA ASP A 156 7.02 -17.99 3.44
C ASP A 156 7.27 -17.15 2.18
N ASN A 157 7.71 -17.82 1.11
CA ASN A 157 8.01 -17.18 -0.17
C ASN A 157 6.78 -17.08 -1.10
N SER A 158 5.63 -17.65 -0.69
CA SER A 158 4.42 -17.66 -1.52
C SER A 158 3.84 -16.24 -1.65
N GLY A 159 3.61 -15.78 -2.89
CA GLY A 159 3.02 -14.47 -3.16
C GLY A 159 3.93 -13.27 -2.85
N LEU A 160 5.20 -13.48 -2.47
CA LEU A 160 6.10 -12.38 -2.12
C LEU A 160 6.32 -11.43 -3.31
N SER A 161 6.41 -11.95 -4.53
CA SER A 161 6.54 -11.17 -5.76
C SER A 161 5.34 -10.29 -6.07
N ASP A 162 4.16 -10.65 -5.57
CA ASP A 162 2.94 -9.88 -5.78
C ASP A 162 2.88 -8.64 -4.86
N LEU A 163 3.64 -8.67 -3.77
CA LEU A 163 3.73 -7.57 -2.80
C LEU A 163 4.74 -6.49 -3.19
N GLY A 164 5.78 -6.85 -3.94
CA GLY A 164 6.84 -5.93 -4.33
C GLY A 164 8.14 -6.61 -4.72
N THR A 165 9.18 -5.80 -4.88
CA THR A 165 10.56 -6.28 -5.05
C THR A 165 11.26 -6.28 -3.71
N PHE A 166 11.86 -7.41 -3.34
CA PHE A 166 12.58 -7.61 -2.08
C PHE A 166 14.05 -7.90 -2.38
N THR A 167 14.94 -6.99 -2.04
CA THR A 167 16.37 -7.14 -2.36
C THR A 167 17.20 -7.27 -1.09
N VAL A 168 17.92 -8.37 -0.95
CA VAL A 168 18.98 -8.55 0.05
C VAL A 168 20.29 -8.03 -0.52
N GLN A 169 20.95 -7.15 0.21
CA GLN A 169 22.24 -6.58 -0.21
C GLN A 169 23.20 -6.41 0.96
N ASP A 170 24.50 -6.24 0.61
CA ASP A 170 25.52 -5.86 1.59
C ASP A 170 25.29 -4.48 2.19
N THR A 171 25.91 -4.21 3.34
CA THR A 171 25.82 -2.92 4.06
C THR A 171 26.54 -1.76 3.35
N PHE A 172 27.20 -2.03 2.22
CA PHE A 172 27.92 -1.06 1.38
C PHE A 172 27.08 -0.59 0.18
N GLY A 173 25.76 -0.73 0.25
CA GLY A 173 24.83 -0.27 -0.77
C GLY A 173 24.64 -1.26 -1.94
N GLY A 174 24.89 -2.53 -1.74
CA GLY A 174 24.67 -3.58 -2.74
C GLY A 174 25.70 -3.60 -3.88
N THR A 175 26.84 -2.96 -3.68
CA THR A 175 27.90 -2.90 -4.72
C THR A 175 28.67 -4.19 -4.91
N ILE A 176 28.69 -5.06 -3.89
CA ILE A 176 29.42 -6.30 -3.89
C ILE A 176 28.44 -7.49 -3.88
N TYR A 177 27.36 -7.38 -3.14
CA TYR A 177 26.30 -8.39 -3.08
C TYR A 177 24.93 -7.73 -3.14
N SER A 178 24.12 -8.15 -4.11
CA SER A 178 22.71 -7.74 -4.23
C SER A 178 21.95 -8.87 -4.94
N GLN A 179 20.87 -9.36 -4.31
CA GLN A 179 20.06 -10.44 -4.88
C GLN A 179 18.59 -10.28 -4.48
N ASP A 180 17.69 -10.62 -5.40
CA ASP A 180 16.26 -10.66 -5.14
C ASP A 180 15.93 -11.80 -4.17
N LEU A 181 15.17 -11.53 -3.12
CA LEU A 181 14.77 -12.48 -2.09
C LEU A 181 13.88 -13.60 -2.65
N THR A 182 13.08 -13.30 -3.68
CA THR A 182 12.22 -14.30 -4.34
C THR A 182 12.99 -15.35 -5.11
N GLY A 183 14.28 -15.11 -5.40
CA GLY A 183 15.19 -16.10 -5.99
C GLY A 183 15.65 -17.20 -5.03
N PHE A 184 15.29 -17.12 -3.74
CA PHE A 184 15.56 -18.12 -2.73
C PHE A 184 14.32 -19.01 -2.48
N ASP A 185 14.51 -20.23 -2.03
CA ASP A 185 13.43 -21.19 -1.72
C ASP A 185 12.79 -20.95 -0.33
N GLY A 186 12.65 -19.69 0.09
CA GLY A 186 12.20 -19.37 1.45
C GLY A 186 13.26 -19.60 2.52
N THR A 187 14.52 -19.80 2.12
CA THR A 187 15.65 -20.03 3.03
C THR A 187 16.89 -19.27 2.56
N PHE A 188 17.56 -18.61 3.48
CA PHE A 188 18.78 -17.84 3.22
C PHE A 188 19.80 -18.02 4.34
N VAL A 189 21.03 -18.39 3.96
CA VAL A 189 22.19 -18.49 4.87
C VAL A 189 23.20 -17.42 4.44
N PRO A 190 23.24 -16.26 5.11
CA PRO A 190 24.03 -15.10 4.67
C PRO A 190 25.52 -15.41 4.49
N SER A 191 26.13 -16.13 5.44
CA SER A 191 27.57 -16.49 5.39
C SER A 191 27.93 -17.38 4.20
N ASN A 192 26.98 -18.20 3.70
CA ASN A 192 27.16 -19.00 2.50
C ASN A 192 27.07 -18.17 1.22
N ALA A 193 26.26 -17.11 1.24
CA ALA A 193 26.07 -16.22 0.09
C ALA A 193 27.26 -15.26 -0.08
N SER A 194 27.73 -14.65 1.02
CA SER A 194 28.90 -13.76 1.03
C SER A 194 29.46 -13.61 2.45
N PRO A 195 30.79 -13.64 2.63
CA PRO A 195 31.42 -13.30 3.91
C PRO A 195 31.09 -11.88 4.41
N LEU A 196 30.71 -10.98 3.51
CA LEU A 196 30.32 -9.59 3.85
C LEU A 196 28.95 -9.50 4.53
N LEU A 197 28.20 -10.58 4.53
CA LEU A 197 26.90 -10.67 5.18
C LEU A 197 26.99 -11.41 6.52
N ALA A 198 28.19 -11.69 7.04
CA ALA A 198 28.37 -12.51 8.25
C ALA A 198 27.74 -11.88 9.50
N ASP A 199 27.74 -10.55 9.60
CA ASP A 199 27.25 -9.82 10.77
C ASP A 199 25.95 -9.03 10.50
N GLY A 200 25.45 -9.05 9.26
CA GLY A 200 24.24 -8.34 8.87
C GLY A 200 24.10 -8.10 7.38
N PHE A 201 22.90 -7.74 7.00
CA PHE A 201 22.57 -7.35 5.63
C PHE A 201 21.48 -6.25 5.63
N VAL A 202 21.26 -5.67 4.48
CA VAL A 202 20.17 -4.72 4.23
C VAL A 202 19.10 -5.42 3.40
N LEU A 203 17.86 -5.41 3.89
CA LEU A 203 16.69 -5.76 3.10
C LEU A 203 16.05 -4.47 2.60
N LYS A 204 15.94 -4.35 1.29
CA LYS A 204 15.20 -3.29 0.62
C LYS A 204 13.89 -3.85 0.10
N ILE A 205 12.81 -3.13 0.33
CA ILE A 205 11.48 -3.46 -0.16
C ILE A 205 11.00 -2.28 -0.99
N LEU A 206 10.74 -2.51 -2.27
CA LEU A 206 10.01 -1.59 -3.13
C LEU A 206 8.61 -2.16 -3.32
N PRO A 207 7.59 -1.64 -2.63
CA PRO A 207 6.23 -2.14 -2.74
C PRO A 207 5.70 -1.97 -4.17
N ASN A 208 4.89 -2.92 -4.65
CA ASN A 208 4.11 -2.72 -5.86
C ASN A 208 3.06 -1.63 -5.61
N GLU A 209 2.62 -0.94 -6.66
CA GLU A 209 1.40 -0.14 -6.57
C GLU A 209 0.24 -1.07 -6.20
N ALA A 210 -0.60 -0.65 -5.26
CA ALA A 210 -1.86 -1.34 -5.02
C ALA A 210 -2.64 -1.40 -6.34
N GLU A 211 -3.12 -2.57 -6.75
CA GLU A 211 -4.04 -2.63 -7.89
C GLU A 211 -5.24 -1.72 -7.56
N PRO A 212 -5.61 -0.79 -8.46
CA PRO A 212 -6.79 0.01 -8.23
C PRO A 212 -7.97 -0.95 -8.05
N ALA A 213 -8.73 -0.76 -6.97
CA ALA A 213 -9.95 -1.52 -6.75
C ALA A 213 -10.76 -1.55 -8.05
N PRO A 214 -11.33 -2.69 -8.45
CA PRO A 214 -12.14 -2.77 -9.66
C PRO A 214 -13.19 -1.66 -9.59
N VAL A 215 -13.08 -0.72 -10.52
CA VAL A 215 -14.05 0.38 -10.62
C VAL A 215 -15.38 -0.28 -10.91
N ALA A 216 -16.35 -0.14 -10.01
CA ALA A 216 -17.72 -0.50 -10.31
C ALA A 216 -18.08 0.21 -11.62
N ASP A 217 -18.68 -0.52 -12.55
CA ASP A 217 -19.17 0.09 -13.79
C ASP A 217 -19.91 1.37 -13.43
N ALA A 218 -19.54 2.47 -14.09
CA ALA A 218 -20.20 3.75 -13.85
C ALA A 218 -21.71 3.50 -13.95
N PRO A 219 -22.52 3.98 -13.00
CA PRO A 219 -23.97 3.83 -13.09
C PRO A 219 -24.38 4.40 -14.44
N ASP A 220 -25.08 3.58 -15.22
CA ASP A 220 -25.57 3.98 -16.54
C ASP A 220 -26.68 5.00 -16.30
N PHE A 221 -26.40 6.28 -16.54
CA PHE A 221 -27.36 7.37 -16.48
C PHE A 221 -28.17 7.43 -17.79
N ASP A 222 -28.69 6.32 -18.24
CA ASP A 222 -29.56 6.27 -19.41
C ASP A 222 -31.03 6.10 -18.98
N PRO A 223 -31.86 7.13 -19.09
CA PRO A 223 -33.29 6.94 -19.11
C PRO A 223 -33.65 6.34 -20.47
N ALA A 224 -33.84 5.01 -20.53
CA ALA A 224 -34.39 4.36 -21.71
C ALA A 224 -35.71 5.04 -22.13
N GLY A 225 -35.69 5.62 -23.34
CA GLY A 225 -36.72 6.30 -24.05
C GLY A 225 -38.14 6.34 -23.46
N GLY A 226 -38.53 7.44 -22.95
CA GLY A 226 -39.90 7.79 -22.55
C GLY A 226 -40.04 9.32 -22.50
N THR A 227 -41.26 9.80 -22.61
CA THR A 227 -41.59 11.22 -22.41
C THR A 227 -41.18 11.62 -21.00
N PHE A 228 -40.07 12.37 -20.90
CA PHE A 228 -39.59 12.86 -19.61
C PHE A 228 -40.47 14.01 -19.13
N THR A 229 -41.24 13.74 -18.12
CA THR A 229 -41.68 14.72 -17.17
C THR A 229 -40.77 14.52 -15.96
N ASP A 230 -39.76 15.35 -15.83
CA ASP A 230 -39.10 15.71 -14.58
C ASP A 230 -38.22 14.71 -13.83
N GLU A 231 -37.51 13.73 -14.48
CA GLU A 231 -36.53 12.92 -13.76
C GLU A 231 -35.20 12.77 -14.51
N VAL A 232 -34.10 13.20 -13.86
CA VAL A 232 -32.78 12.63 -14.07
C VAL A 232 -32.67 11.43 -13.13
N THR A 233 -32.73 10.22 -13.67
CA THR A 233 -32.53 9.01 -12.86
C THR A 233 -31.03 8.73 -12.78
N VAL A 234 -30.52 8.57 -11.57
CA VAL A 234 -29.15 8.13 -11.25
C VAL A 234 -29.08 6.61 -11.33
#